data_549a1e31b255240ec361f32bd8419246
#
_entry.id   549a1e31b255240ec361f32bd8419246
#
_cell.length_a   1.000
_cell.length_b   1.000
_cell.length_c   1.000
_cell.angle_alpha   90.00
_cell.angle_beta   90.00
_cell.angle_gamma   90.00
#
_symmetry.space_group_name_H-M   'P 1'
#
loop_
_entity.id
_entity.type
_entity.pdbx_description
1 polymer ?
#
loop_
_entity_poly.entity_id
_entity_poly.type
_entity_poly.pdbx_seq_one_letter_code
_entity_poly.pdbx_strand_id
1 'polypeptide(L)'
;MSARRRVPNKPAPKNAPRLHQPGQAVLKAILPEQIDWKPFPAFPPSARLAVVVGQPLQEGPYTIRVKVPGGVKLMPHRHPEDRVYTVISGIFYIGLGDKFDAEKLHAYPPGSVIILPGNTSHFHWAKSGEYITQVTAMGPLGLEYLSAKDDPRNNC
;
A
#
# COMPACT_ATOMS: atom_id res chain seq x y z
N MET A 1 -4.72 44.72 27.23
CA MET A 1 -4.52 43.30 26.91
C MET A 1 -5.86 42.61 26.86
N SER A 2 -6.38 42.33 25.64
CA SER A 2 -7.72 41.74 25.48
C SER A 2 -7.61 40.21 25.48
N ALA A 3 -8.15 39.56 26.48
CA ALA A 3 -8.23 38.11 26.61
C ALA A 3 -9.26 37.57 25.58
N ARG A 4 -8.79 36.90 24.53
CA ARG A 4 -9.65 36.16 23.62
C ARG A 4 -10.31 35.00 24.39
N ARG A 5 -11.61 35.09 24.62
CA ARG A 5 -12.42 33.98 25.17
C ARG A 5 -12.33 32.81 24.15
N ARG A 6 -11.80 31.66 24.62
CA ARG A 6 -11.90 30.41 23.87
C ARG A 6 -13.37 30.00 23.84
N VAL A 7 -13.95 29.97 22.65
CA VAL A 7 -15.28 29.39 22.43
C VAL A 7 -15.14 27.87 22.68
N PRO A 8 -15.94 27.27 23.59
CA PRO A 8 -15.87 25.84 23.79
C PRO A 8 -16.30 25.10 22.52
N ASN A 9 -15.42 24.22 22.07
CA ASN A 9 -15.66 23.39 20.87
C ASN A 9 -16.83 22.44 21.18
N LYS A 10 -18.02 22.76 20.68
CA LYS A 10 -19.20 21.92 20.84
C LYS A 10 -18.94 20.59 20.11
N PRO A 11 -19.08 19.43 20.75
CA PRO A 11 -18.87 18.16 20.05
C PRO A 11 -19.83 18.06 18.87
N ALA A 12 -19.31 17.63 17.72
CA ALA A 12 -20.13 17.41 16.54
C ALA A 12 -21.25 16.40 16.84
N PRO A 13 -22.45 16.55 16.27
CA PRO A 13 -23.55 15.62 16.46
C PRO A 13 -23.08 14.20 16.05
N LYS A 14 -23.45 13.19 16.85
CA LYS A 14 -22.99 11.79 16.69
C LYS A 14 -23.23 11.22 15.29
N ASN A 15 -24.17 11.75 14.54
CA ASN A 15 -24.57 11.31 13.20
C ASN A 15 -24.27 12.36 12.11
N ALA A 16 -23.38 13.33 12.35
CA ALA A 16 -22.98 14.27 11.30
C ALA A 16 -22.27 13.54 10.16
N PRO A 17 -22.59 13.82 8.90
CA PRO A 17 -21.84 13.29 7.76
C PRO A 17 -20.35 13.65 7.88
N ARG A 18 -19.48 12.68 7.66
CA ARG A 18 -18.05 12.94 7.58
C ARG A 18 -17.68 13.34 6.15
N LEU A 19 -16.58 14.09 6.00
CA LEU A 19 -16.06 14.42 4.68
C LEU A 19 -15.73 13.16 3.90
N HIS A 20 -16.11 13.15 2.63
CA HIS A 20 -15.78 12.07 1.70
C HIS A 20 -14.31 12.16 1.27
N GLN A 21 -13.71 11.01 1.04
CA GLN A 21 -12.41 10.93 0.37
C GLN A 21 -12.58 11.19 -1.14
N PRO A 22 -11.52 11.60 -1.85
CA PRO A 22 -11.59 11.73 -3.31
C PRO A 22 -12.16 10.46 -3.97
N GLY A 23 -13.19 10.63 -4.78
CA GLY A 23 -13.89 9.54 -5.46
C GLY A 23 -14.94 8.77 -4.61
N GLN A 24 -15.21 9.20 -3.37
CA GLN A 24 -16.17 8.54 -2.47
C GLN A 24 -17.47 9.32 -2.25
N ALA A 25 -17.67 10.45 -2.91
CA ALA A 25 -18.88 11.28 -2.72
C ALA A 25 -20.15 10.64 -3.29
N VAL A 26 -20.03 9.71 -4.23
CA VAL A 26 -21.14 9.00 -4.86
C VAL A 26 -20.85 7.50 -4.93
N LEU A 27 -21.90 6.68 -5.03
CA LEU A 27 -21.72 5.26 -5.28
C LEU A 27 -20.93 5.03 -6.56
N LYS A 28 -19.83 4.32 -6.47
CA LYS A 28 -19.00 3.91 -7.61
C LYS A 28 -18.58 2.45 -7.43
N ALA A 29 -18.70 1.68 -8.48
CA ALA A 29 -18.12 0.34 -8.58
C ALA A 29 -16.94 0.36 -9.56
N ILE A 30 -15.89 -0.38 -9.26
CA ILE A 30 -14.76 -0.61 -10.15
C ILE A 30 -14.67 -2.11 -10.34
N LEU A 31 -14.99 -2.58 -11.54
CA LEU A 31 -14.93 -4.00 -11.89
C LEU A 31 -13.46 -4.43 -12.11
N PRO A 32 -13.15 -5.73 -11.98
CA PRO A 32 -11.78 -6.22 -12.15
C PRO A 32 -11.12 -5.80 -13.47
N GLU A 33 -11.88 -5.80 -14.57
CA GLU A 33 -11.43 -5.40 -15.90
C GLU A 33 -11.24 -3.87 -16.06
N GLN A 34 -11.74 -3.08 -15.12
CA GLN A 34 -11.63 -1.62 -15.11
C GLN A 34 -10.46 -1.12 -14.25
N ILE A 35 -9.71 -2.02 -13.64
CA ILE A 35 -8.54 -1.66 -12.83
C ILE A 35 -7.45 -1.08 -13.73
N ASP A 36 -7.09 0.18 -13.48
CA ASP A 36 -6.10 0.94 -14.26
C ASP A 36 -4.68 0.65 -13.77
N TRP A 37 -4.08 -0.40 -14.30
CA TRP A 37 -2.75 -0.86 -13.94
C TRP A 37 -1.65 -0.01 -14.60
N LYS A 38 -0.79 0.61 -13.78
CA LYS A 38 0.30 1.48 -14.24
C LYS A 38 1.65 1.05 -13.67
N PRO A 39 2.75 1.32 -14.38
CA PRO A 39 4.09 1.25 -13.80
C PRO A 39 4.17 2.18 -12.57
N PHE A 40 4.96 1.78 -11.60
CA PHE A 40 5.28 2.64 -10.44
C PHE A 40 6.80 2.71 -10.32
N PRO A 41 7.42 3.90 -10.32
CA PRO A 41 8.88 4.04 -10.45
C PRO A 41 9.68 3.32 -9.38
N ALA A 42 9.12 3.17 -8.18
CA ALA A 42 9.77 2.50 -7.07
C ALA A 42 9.63 0.96 -7.10
N PHE A 43 8.90 0.41 -8.06
CA PHE A 43 8.72 -1.04 -8.23
C PHE A 43 9.59 -1.59 -9.36
N PRO A 44 9.89 -2.89 -9.36
CA PRO A 44 10.46 -3.55 -10.53
C PRO A 44 9.67 -3.23 -11.80
N PRO A 45 10.31 -3.09 -12.97
CA PRO A 45 9.67 -2.59 -14.19
C PRO A 45 8.43 -3.36 -14.66
N SER A 46 8.33 -4.64 -14.33
CA SER A 46 7.18 -5.48 -14.69
C SER A 46 6.02 -5.44 -13.69
N ALA A 47 6.25 -4.97 -12.46
CA ALA A 47 5.20 -4.82 -11.47
C ALA A 47 4.28 -3.63 -11.81
N ARG A 48 3.04 -3.69 -11.35
CA ARG A 48 2.02 -2.66 -11.62
C ARG A 48 1.32 -2.26 -10.34
N LEU A 49 0.94 -1.00 -10.28
CA LEU A 49 0.14 -0.41 -9.23
C LEU A 49 -1.12 0.19 -9.84
N ALA A 50 -2.24 0.02 -9.16
CA ALA A 50 -3.49 0.70 -9.50
C ALA A 50 -4.02 1.44 -8.27
N VAL A 51 -4.37 2.70 -8.42
CA VAL A 51 -5.07 3.46 -7.38
C VAL A 51 -6.55 3.14 -7.45
N VAL A 52 -7.10 2.62 -6.36
CA VAL A 52 -8.52 2.27 -6.27
C VAL A 52 -9.31 3.40 -5.59
N VAL A 53 -8.80 3.90 -4.46
CA VAL A 53 -9.43 4.99 -3.70
C VAL A 53 -8.35 5.91 -3.15
N GLY A 54 -8.66 7.20 -3.08
CA GLY A 54 -7.80 8.22 -2.48
C GLY A 54 -6.65 8.67 -3.38
N GLN A 55 -5.68 9.32 -2.75
CA GLN A 55 -4.49 9.87 -3.40
C GLN A 55 -3.25 9.42 -2.63
N PRO A 56 -2.58 8.32 -3.04
CA PRO A 56 -1.52 7.70 -2.25
C PRO A 56 -0.35 8.63 -1.89
N LEU A 57 -0.07 9.63 -2.72
CA LEU A 57 1.06 10.55 -2.50
C LEU A 57 0.69 11.76 -1.62
N GLN A 58 -0.53 11.83 -1.10
CA GLN A 58 -1.02 12.87 -0.22
C GLN A 58 -1.41 12.32 1.14
N GLU A 59 -1.57 13.19 2.11
CA GLU A 59 -2.14 12.84 3.42
C GLU A 59 -3.57 12.30 3.26
N GLY A 60 -3.92 11.32 4.06
CA GLY A 60 -5.24 10.71 4.09
C GLY A 60 -5.23 9.24 3.71
N PRO A 61 -6.37 8.57 3.86
CA PRO A 61 -6.49 7.15 3.54
C PRO A 61 -6.43 6.92 2.03
N TYR A 62 -5.78 5.83 1.64
CA TYR A 62 -5.77 5.34 0.27
C TYR A 62 -5.94 3.83 0.21
N THR A 63 -6.42 3.35 -0.92
CA THR A 63 -6.43 1.93 -1.28
C THR A 63 -5.82 1.78 -2.67
N ILE A 64 -4.80 0.94 -2.76
CA ILE A 64 -4.14 0.59 -4.01
C ILE A 64 -4.19 -0.93 -4.21
N ARG A 65 -4.02 -1.37 -5.44
CA ARG A 65 -3.70 -2.76 -5.76
C ARG A 65 -2.32 -2.85 -6.38
N VAL A 66 -1.61 -3.91 -6.05
CA VAL A 66 -0.27 -4.21 -6.57
C VAL A 66 -0.33 -5.58 -7.24
N LYS A 67 0.14 -5.63 -8.50
CA LYS A 67 0.25 -6.85 -9.30
C LYS A 67 1.73 -7.11 -9.55
N VAL A 68 2.18 -8.29 -9.17
CA VAL A 68 3.57 -8.71 -9.34
C VAL A 68 3.60 -10.00 -10.16
N PRO A 69 4.20 -9.97 -11.37
CA PRO A 69 4.31 -11.15 -12.22
C PRO A 69 5.13 -12.27 -11.59
N GLY A 70 4.86 -13.50 -12.01
CA GLY A 70 5.59 -14.67 -11.53
C GLY A 70 7.11 -14.54 -11.69
N GLY A 71 7.86 -14.93 -10.66
CA GLY A 71 9.30 -14.87 -10.59
C GLY A 71 9.90 -13.54 -10.12
N VAL A 72 9.12 -12.46 -10.13
CA VAL A 72 9.60 -11.13 -9.73
C VAL A 72 9.76 -11.02 -8.23
N LYS A 73 10.86 -10.40 -7.80
CA LYS A 73 11.18 -10.12 -6.40
C LYS A 73 11.08 -8.61 -6.15
N LEU A 74 10.49 -8.24 -5.01
CA LEU A 74 10.65 -6.93 -4.40
C LEU A 74 11.68 -7.07 -3.28
N MET A 75 12.86 -6.50 -3.51
CA MET A 75 13.99 -6.61 -2.60
C MET A 75 13.72 -5.87 -1.29
N PRO A 76 14.52 -6.10 -0.23
CA PRO A 76 14.27 -5.53 1.08
C PRO A 76 14.06 -4.02 1.04
N HIS A 77 12.92 -3.62 1.55
CA HIS A 77 12.47 -2.23 1.62
C HIS A 77 11.57 -2.02 2.83
N ARG A 78 11.24 -0.78 3.10
CA ARG A 78 10.28 -0.39 4.15
C ARG A 78 9.41 0.78 3.68
N HIS A 79 8.28 0.91 4.35
CA HIS A 79 7.35 2.03 4.19
C HIS A 79 7.26 2.80 5.50
N PRO A 80 7.15 4.13 5.50
CA PRO A 80 6.94 4.89 6.73
C PRO A 80 5.57 4.65 7.35
N GLU A 81 4.55 4.38 6.51
CA GLU A 81 3.18 4.15 6.93
C GLU A 81 2.89 2.69 7.28
N ASP A 82 1.96 2.48 8.23
CA ASP A 82 1.37 1.17 8.47
C ASP A 82 0.56 0.72 7.25
N ARG A 83 0.57 -0.58 6.97
CA ARG A 83 -0.13 -1.16 5.82
C ARG A 83 -0.98 -2.35 6.22
N VAL A 84 -2.18 -2.40 5.66
CA VAL A 84 -3.03 -3.59 5.68
C VAL A 84 -3.10 -4.16 4.28
N TYR A 85 -2.54 -5.37 4.11
CA TYR A 85 -2.60 -6.10 2.85
C TYR A 85 -3.76 -7.07 2.88
N THR A 86 -4.49 -7.16 1.77
CA THR A 86 -5.43 -8.24 1.51
C THR A 86 -4.97 -8.95 0.24
N VAL A 87 -4.77 -10.26 0.31
CA VAL A 87 -4.42 -11.06 -0.87
C VAL A 87 -5.67 -11.27 -1.71
N ILE A 88 -5.65 -10.78 -2.95
CA ILE A 88 -6.77 -10.86 -3.90
C ILE A 88 -6.66 -12.12 -4.75
N SER A 89 -5.49 -12.39 -5.30
CA SER A 89 -5.25 -13.58 -6.14
C SER A 89 -3.79 -14.02 -6.08
N GLY A 90 -3.53 -15.26 -6.45
CA GLY A 90 -2.22 -15.87 -6.35
C GLY A 90 -1.80 -16.14 -4.89
N ILE A 91 -0.56 -16.52 -4.69
CA ILE A 91 0.02 -16.71 -3.35
C ILE A 91 1.00 -15.56 -3.08
N PHE A 92 0.74 -14.83 -2.01
CA PHE A 92 1.59 -13.73 -1.58
C PHE A 92 2.67 -14.25 -0.62
N TYR A 93 3.93 -14.19 -1.06
CA TYR A 93 5.07 -14.55 -0.22
C TYR A 93 5.73 -13.28 0.31
N ILE A 94 5.77 -13.11 1.63
CA ILE A 94 6.43 -12.02 2.32
C ILE A 94 7.36 -12.57 3.41
N GLY A 95 8.56 -11.98 3.50
CA GLY A 95 9.52 -12.24 4.55
C GLY A 95 9.97 -10.96 5.22
N LEU A 96 10.35 -11.04 6.50
CA LEU A 96 10.84 -9.90 7.29
C LEU A 96 12.35 -9.91 7.38
N GLY A 97 12.95 -8.73 7.33
CA GLY A 97 14.38 -8.51 7.53
C GLY A 97 15.01 -7.61 6.48
N ASP A 98 16.28 -7.27 6.72
CA ASP A 98 17.06 -6.32 5.93
C ASP A 98 17.76 -6.97 4.74
N LYS A 99 17.74 -8.30 4.66
CA LYS A 99 18.32 -9.08 3.56
C LYS A 99 17.29 -10.05 3.03
N PHE A 100 17.29 -10.22 1.70
CA PHE A 100 16.44 -11.22 1.05
C PHE A 100 16.88 -12.62 1.48
N ASP A 101 15.95 -13.38 2.03
CA ASP A 101 16.14 -14.75 2.48
C ASP A 101 14.88 -15.55 2.15
N ALA A 102 15.01 -16.48 1.21
CA ALA A 102 13.88 -17.28 0.74
C ALA A 102 13.29 -18.19 1.85
N GLU A 103 14.10 -18.58 2.84
CA GLU A 103 13.65 -19.41 3.96
C GLU A 103 12.76 -18.65 4.97
N LYS A 104 12.82 -17.32 4.94
CA LYS A 104 11.97 -16.44 5.77
C LYS A 104 10.63 -16.07 5.12
N LEU A 105 10.40 -16.53 3.89
CA LEU A 105 9.14 -16.27 3.21
C LEU A 105 8.01 -17.13 3.77
N HIS A 106 6.91 -16.46 4.12
CA HIS A 106 5.65 -17.10 4.47
C HIS A 106 4.65 -16.92 3.33
N ALA A 107 3.90 -17.97 3.01
CA ALA A 107 2.93 -18.01 1.93
C ALA A 107 1.53 -17.68 2.45
N TYR A 108 0.87 -16.75 1.82
CA TYR A 108 -0.49 -16.34 2.16
C TYR A 108 -1.43 -16.50 0.96
N PRO A 109 -2.47 -17.35 1.05
CA PRO A 109 -3.44 -17.54 -0.02
C PRO A 109 -4.42 -16.35 -0.14
N PRO A 110 -5.22 -16.30 -1.23
CA PRO A 110 -6.30 -15.31 -1.38
C PRO A 110 -7.23 -15.27 -0.16
N GLY A 111 -7.64 -14.05 0.22
CA GLY A 111 -8.44 -13.80 1.41
C GLY A 111 -7.63 -13.55 2.68
N SER A 112 -6.31 -13.83 2.68
CA SER A 112 -5.45 -13.50 3.82
C SER A 112 -5.36 -11.98 4.01
N VAL A 113 -5.30 -11.56 5.28
CA VAL A 113 -5.05 -10.17 5.67
C VAL A 113 -3.76 -10.11 6.47
N ILE A 114 -2.84 -9.24 6.08
CA ILE A 114 -1.55 -9.05 6.74
C ILE A 114 -1.45 -7.61 7.22
N ILE A 115 -1.17 -7.42 8.50
CA ILE A 115 -0.92 -6.11 9.11
C ILE A 115 0.59 -5.94 9.19
N LEU A 116 1.12 -4.94 8.48
CA LEU A 116 2.53 -4.61 8.44
C LEU A 116 2.73 -3.23 9.06
N PRO A 117 3.34 -3.14 10.26
CA PRO A 117 3.66 -1.86 10.86
C PRO A 117 4.66 -1.06 10.03
N GLY A 118 4.53 0.26 10.08
CA GLY A 118 5.47 1.18 9.44
C GLY A 118 6.92 0.94 9.85
N ASN A 119 7.84 1.26 8.96
CA ASN A 119 9.29 1.07 9.11
C ASN A 119 9.75 -0.39 9.33
N THR A 120 8.89 -1.37 9.08
CA THR A 120 9.26 -2.79 9.11
C THR A 120 9.93 -3.19 7.80
N SER A 121 11.19 -3.59 7.87
CA SER A 121 11.93 -4.10 6.70
C SER A 121 11.37 -5.45 6.28
N HIS A 122 11.04 -5.56 5.00
CA HIS A 122 10.44 -6.77 4.43
C HIS A 122 10.77 -6.89 2.94
N PHE A 123 10.50 -8.06 2.40
CA PHE A 123 10.70 -8.37 0.99
C PHE A 123 9.62 -9.33 0.50
N HIS A 124 9.39 -9.34 -0.81
CA HIS A 124 8.39 -10.19 -1.46
C HIS A 124 9.01 -10.99 -2.59
N TRP A 125 8.37 -12.11 -2.93
CA TRP A 125 8.69 -12.88 -4.12
C TRP A 125 7.42 -13.52 -4.70
N ALA A 126 7.16 -13.29 -5.97
CA ALA A 126 6.10 -14.01 -6.70
C ALA A 126 6.58 -15.44 -7.05
N LYS A 127 6.87 -16.24 -6.00
CA LYS A 127 7.58 -17.52 -6.07
C LYS A 127 6.81 -18.57 -6.86
N SER A 128 5.50 -18.61 -6.74
CA SER A 128 4.65 -19.64 -7.37
C SER A 128 3.77 -19.10 -8.51
N GLY A 129 4.03 -17.88 -8.99
CA GLY A 129 3.28 -17.23 -10.04
C GLY A 129 2.86 -15.81 -9.66
N GLU A 130 2.13 -15.15 -10.56
CA GLU A 130 1.59 -13.81 -10.31
C GLU A 130 0.74 -13.76 -9.05
N TYR A 131 0.86 -12.67 -8.30
CA TYR A 131 -0.08 -12.35 -7.23
C TYR A 131 -0.61 -10.93 -7.37
N ILE A 132 -1.80 -10.70 -6.80
CA ILE A 132 -2.39 -9.38 -6.62
C ILE A 132 -2.71 -9.20 -5.14
N THR A 133 -2.21 -8.12 -4.56
CA THR A 133 -2.59 -7.66 -3.22
C THR A 133 -3.34 -6.34 -3.31
N GLN A 134 -4.24 -6.10 -2.36
CA GLN A 134 -4.81 -4.80 -2.09
C GLN A 134 -4.19 -4.25 -0.81
N VAL A 135 -3.76 -3.00 -0.84
CA VAL A 135 -3.15 -2.32 0.30
C VAL A 135 -4.01 -1.14 0.69
N THR A 136 -4.39 -1.07 1.96
CA THR A 136 -5.02 0.09 2.57
C THR A 136 -4.07 0.70 3.59
N ALA A 137 -3.87 2.01 3.52
CA ALA A 137 -2.95 2.74 4.39
C ALA A 137 -3.31 4.21 4.50
N MET A 138 -2.59 4.92 5.38
CA MET A 138 -2.63 6.38 5.49
C MET A 138 -1.43 6.96 4.73
N GLY A 139 -1.70 7.79 3.73
CA GLY A 139 -0.65 8.47 2.96
C GLY A 139 0.07 9.58 3.74
N PRO A 140 1.16 10.08 3.18
CA PRO A 140 1.69 9.76 1.85
C PRO A 140 2.40 8.40 1.80
N LEU A 141 2.19 7.68 0.70
CA LEU A 141 2.91 6.44 0.40
C LEU A 141 4.40 6.73 0.26
N GLY A 142 5.21 6.05 1.03
CA GLY A 142 6.66 6.06 0.90
C GLY A 142 7.21 4.65 0.65
N LEU A 143 8.38 4.59 0.04
CA LEU A 143 9.12 3.34 -0.15
C LEU A 143 10.62 3.64 -0.16
N GLU A 144 11.33 3.00 0.74
CA GLU A 144 12.78 3.09 0.87
C GLU A 144 13.40 1.68 0.78
N TYR A 145 14.28 1.47 -0.20
CA TYR A 145 15.07 0.24 -0.29
C TYR A 145 16.23 0.27 0.71
N LEU A 146 16.55 -0.88 1.31
CA LEU A 146 17.67 -1.01 2.24
C LEU A 146 19.03 -0.94 1.53
N SER A 147 19.06 -1.28 0.23
CA SER A 147 20.24 -1.19 -0.61
C SER A 147 19.93 -0.34 -1.84
N ALA A 148 20.75 0.70 -2.08
CA ALA A 148 20.57 1.59 -3.21
C ALA A 148 20.61 0.88 -4.58
N LYS A 149 21.33 -0.24 -4.70
CA LYS A 149 21.41 -1.07 -5.93
C LYS A 149 20.08 -1.76 -6.27
N ASP A 150 19.22 -1.97 -5.26
CA ASP A 150 17.94 -2.64 -5.44
C ASP A 150 16.81 -1.66 -5.79
N ASP A 151 17.07 -0.36 -5.70
CA ASP A 151 16.12 0.69 -6.00
C ASP A 151 16.05 0.93 -7.51
N PRO A 152 14.93 0.59 -8.18
CA PRO A 152 14.80 0.78 -9.64
C PRO A 152 14.94 2.23 -10.08
N ARG A 153 14.72 3.20 -9.18
CA ARG A 153 14.84 4.64 -9.48
C ARG A 153 16.28 5.07 -9.71
N ASN A 154 17.25 4.28 -9.28
CA ASN A 154 18.69 4.55 -9.45
C ASN A 154 19.27 3.93 -10.74
N ASN A 155 18.48 3.14 -11.49
CA ASN A 155 18.93 2.41 -12.68
C ASN A 155 18.46 3.09 -13.98
N CYS A 156 18.54 4.43 -14.04
CA CYS A 156 18.29 5.23 -15.25
C CYS A 156 19.56 5.43 -16.05
#